data_76fa70c8b86ad944f7c0ca57373c8d1f
#
_entry.id   76fa70c8b86ad944f7c0ca57373c8d1f
#
_cell.length_a   1.000
_cell.length_b   1.000
_cell.length_c   1.000
_cell.angle_alpha   90.00
_cell.angle_beta   90.00
_cell.angle_gamma   90.00
#
_symmetry.space_group_name_H-M   'P 1'
#
loop_
_entity.id
_entity.type
_entity.pdbx_description
1 polymer ?
#
loop_
_entity_poly.entity_id
_entity_poly.type
_entity_poly.pdbx_seq_one_letter_code
_entity_poly.pdbx_strand_id
1 'polypeptide(L)'
;SLCFFAVVLWFSLRPSNILDSVGKYINPIFLAFLAVLLVMCFVNPMGSVSSTKATGEYVTHPFFRGFVEGYNTMDALASLAFGIIIINAVRNLGVNEPKNIAKSTAIAGVGCAVLMAVIYFALVFAGAQSRGIFEVQPDGGTLLNKMADHYMGGIGATFLAITITLACLKTAIGLIT
;
A
#
# COMPACT_ATOMS: atom_id res chain seq x y z
N SER A 1 1.04 -20.06 5.03
CA SER A 1 1.42 -19.69 3.64
C SER A 1 0.79 -20.61 2.58
N LEU A 2 0.82 -21.93 2.72
CA LEU A 2 0.24 -22.88 1.73
C LEU A 2 -1.27 -22.65 1.49
N CYS A 3 -2.07 -22.43 2.52
CA CYS A 3 -3.50 -22.14 2.38
C CYS A 3 -3.74 -20.83 1.58
N PHE A 4 -2.93 -19.81 1.79
CA PHE A 4 -3.01 -18.56 1.05
C PHE A 4 -2.77 -18.79 -0.45
N PHE A 5 -1.70 -19.46 -0.82
CA PHE A 5 -1.39 -19.77 -2.21
C PHE A 5 -2.39 -20.72 -2.87
N ALA A 6 -2.96 -21.66 -2.13
CA ALA A 6 -4.04 -22.51 -2.62
C ALA A 6 -5.30 -21.71 -2.96
N VAL A 7 -5.65 -20.74 -2.12
CA VAL A 7 -6.78 -19.82 -2.37
C VAL A 7 -6.49 -18.92 -3.58
N VAL A 8 -5.27 -18.36 -3.68
CA VAL A 8 -4.86 -17.55 -4.85
C VAL A 8 -4.97 -18.37 -6.13
N LEU A 9 -4.44 -19.59 -6.15
CA LEU A 9 -4.51 -20.47 -7.31
C LEU A 9 -5.95 -20.83 -7.68
N TRP A 10 -6.79 -21.14 -6.69
CA TRP A 10 -8.21 -21.44 -6.93
C TRP A 10 -8.93 -20.27 -7.62
N PHE A 11 -8.72 -19.05 -7.15
CA PHE A 11 -9.35 -17.86 -7.75
C PHE A 11 -8.75 -17.49 -9.10
N SER A 12 -7.45 -17.69 -9.31
CA SER A 12 -6.80 -17.44 -10.60
C SER A 12 -7.27 -18.39 -11.71
N LEU A 13 -7.58 -19.64 -11.35
CA LEU A 13 -8.11 -20.63 -12.29
C LEU A 13 -9.60 -20.41 -12.63
N ARG A 14 -10.32 -19.65 -11.81
CA ARG A 14 -11.72 -19.33 -12.02
C ARG A 14 -11.88 -17.80 -11.99
N PRO A 15 -11.61 -17.09 -13.10
CA PRO A 15 -11.81 -15.66 -13.16
C PRO A 15 -13.30 -15.37 -12.91
N SER A 16 -13.61 -14.89 -11.73
CA SER A 16 -14.97 -14.56 -11.33
C SER A 16 -15.09 -13.04 -11.18
N ASN A 17 -16.20 -12.49 -11.66
CA ASN A 17 -16.58 -11.08 -11.45
C ASN A 17 -16.63 -10.69 -9.95
N ILE A 18 -16.59 -11.67 -9.04
CA ILE A 18 -16.57 -11.46 -7.60
C ILE A 18 -15.31 -10.73 -7.16
N LEU A 19 -14.13 -11.09 -7.71
CA LEU A 19 -12.86 -10.43 -7.37
C LEU A 19 -12.80 -8.98 -7.83
N ASP A 20 -13.36 -8.69 -9.01
CA ASP A 20 -13.46 -7.32 -9.49
C ASP A 20 -14.41 -6.50 -8.62
N SER A 21 -15.53 -7.07 -8.23
CA SER A 21 -16.49 -6.41 -7.35
C SER A 21 -15.97 -6.21 -5.94
N VAL A 22 -15.34 -7.24 -5.36
CA VAL A 22 -14.69 -7.18 -4.04
C VAL A 22 -13.58 -6.15 -4.02
N GLY A 23 -12.73 -6.12 -5.05
CA GLY A 23 -11.66 -5.14 -5.17
C GLY A 23 -12.15 -3.70 -5.37
N LYS A 24 -13.28 -3.52 -6.03
CA LYS A 24 -13.88 -2.21 -6.26
C LYS A 24 -14.31 -1.53 -4.94
N TYR A 25 -14.74 -2.30 -3.95
CA TYR A 25 -15.18 -1.77 -2.66
C TYR A 25 -14.08 -1.82 -1.59
N ILE A 26 -13.28 -2.89 -1.55
CA ILE A 26 -12.25 -3.06 -0.52
C ILE A 26 -11.13 -2.05 -0.65
N ASN A 27 -10.68 -1.73 -1.88
CA ASN A 27 -9.59 -0.77 -2.07
C ASN A 27 -9.93 0.63 -1.53
N PRO A 28 -11.07 1.26 -1.87
CA PRO A 28 -11.41 2.56 -1.30
C PRO A 28 -11.68 2.51 0.21
N ILE A 29 -12.24 1.40 0.73
CA ILE A 29 -12.43 1.22 2.17
C ILE A 29 -11.08 1.15 2.89
N PHE A 30 -10.14 0.35 2.37
CA PHE A 30 -8.78 0.27 2.92
C PHE A 30 -8.07 1.63 2.89
N LEU A 31 -8.15 2.34 1.76
CA LEU A 31 -7.53 3.66 1.61
C LEU A 31 -8.16 4.69 2.58
N ALA A 32 -9.48 4.66 2.74
CA ALA A 32 -10.18 5.53 3.70
C ALA A 32 -9.78 5.21 5.14
N PHE A 33 -9.69 3.93 5.50
CA PHE A 33 -9.23 3.50 6.82
C PHE A 33 -7.78 3.93 7.08
N LEU A 34 -6.89 3.72 6.11
CA LEU A 34 -5.51 4.16 6.20
C LEU A 34 -5.41 5.68 6.35
N ALA A 35 -6.22 6.44 5.59
CA ALA A 35 -6.27 7.89 5.70
C ALA A 35 -6.73 8.34 7.10
N VAL A 36 -7.78 7.71 7.65
CA VAL A 36 -8.24 7.99 9.02
C VAL A 36 -7.14 7.70 10.04
N LEU A 37 -6.46 6.57 9.93
CA LEU A 37 -5.37 6.20 10.83
C LEU A 37 -4.22 7.20 10.75
N LEU A 38 -3.82 7.61 9.55
CA LEU A 38 -2.78 8.63 9.35
C LEU A 38 -3.20 9.99 9.91
N VAL A 39 -4.44 10.41 9.69
CA VAL A 39 -4.97 11.66 10.27
C VAL A 39 -4.93 11.58 11.80
N MET A 40 -5.31 10.46 12.40
CA MET A 40 -5.21 10.27 13.86
C MET A 40 -3.77 10.39 14.36
N CYS A 41 -2.78 9.85 13.63
CA CYS A 41 -1.37 10.03 13.93
C CYS A 41 -0.92 11.51 13.88
N PHE A 42 -1.45 12.29 12.95
CA PHE A 42 -1.13 13.73 12.87
C PHE A 42 -1.81 14.55 13.97
N VAL A 43 -3.04 14.23 14.34
CA VAL A 43 -3.81 14.94 15.36
C VAL A 43 -3.34 14.59 16.77
N ASN A 44 -3.07 13.31 17.03
CA ASN A 44 -2.60 12.80 18.32
C ASN A 44 -1.27 12.05 18.13
N PRO A 45 -0.14 12.77 18.02
CA PRO A 45 1.14 12.15 17.76
C PRO A 45 1.58 11.21 18.88
N MET A 46 2.03 10.00 18.54
CA MET A 46 2.55 9.01 19.49
C MET A 46 3.89 9.41 20.11
N GLY A 47 4.63 10.32 19.46
CA GLY A 47 5.92 10.80 19.95
C GLY A 47 6.47 11.91 19.05
N SER A 48 7.53 12.57 19.52
CA SER A 48 8.23 13.58 18.73
C SER A 48 9.23 12.94 17.80
N VAL A 49 9.12 13.22 16.49
CA VAL A 49 10.08 12.76 15.48
C VAL A 49 11.48 13.29 15.78
N SER A 50 11.59 14.49 16.34
CA SER A 50 12.88 15.12 16.67
C SER A 50 13.62 14.43 17.83
N SER A 51 12.91 13.71 18.69
CA SER A 51 13.51 12.92 19.79
C SER A 51 13.94 11.51 19.37
N THR A 52 13.49 11.06 18.18
CA THR A 52 13.79 9.74 17.67
C THR A 52 15.20 9.71 17.06
N LYS A 53 16.08 8.91 17.65
CA LYS A 53 17.45 8.74 17.16
C LYS A 53 17.45 7.78 15.96
N ALA A 54 18.19 8.14 14.91
CA ALA A 54 18.47 7.24 13.81
C ALA A 54 19.25 6.01 14.32
N THR A 55 18.96 4.84 13.77
CA THR A 55 19.60 3.56 14.15
C THR A 55 20.18 2.86 12.93
N GLY A 56 21.21 2.04 13.13
CA GLY A 56 21.83 1.25 12.06
C GLY A 56 22.46 2.14 10.98
N GLU A 57 22.29 1.74 9.73
CA GLU A 57 22.86 2.41 8.56
C GLU A 57 22.27 3.80 8.28
N TYR A 58 21.09 4.12 8.87
CA TYR A 58 20.52 5.47 8.78
C TYR A 58 21.33 6.55 9.50
N VAL A 59 22.25 6.17 10.39
CA VAL A 59 23.15 7.11 11.07
C VAL A 59 24.22 7.62 10.11
N THR A 60 24.76 6.74 9.26
CA THR A 60 25.90 7.03 8.39
C THR A 60 25.50 7.38 6.97
N HIS A 61 24.49 6.68 6.42
CA HIS A 61 24.08 6.82 5.02
C HIS A 61 22.54 6.89 4.88
N PRO A 62 21.86 7.88 5.50
CA PRO A 62 20.39 7.92 5.54
C PRO A 62 19.73 7.97 4.16
N PHE A 63 20.33 8.75 3.24
CA PHE A 63 19.80 8.87 1.87
C PHE A 63 19.86 7.56 1.09
N PHE A 64 21.03 6.91 1.08
CA PHE A 64 21.21 5.66 0.33
C PHE A 64 20.37 4.53 0.93
N ARG A 65 20.26 4.47 2.25
CA ARG A 65 19.42 3.48 2.91
C ARG A 65 17.94 3.70 2.60
N GLY A 66 17.47 4.93 2.69
CA GLY A 66 16.10 5.27 2.31
C GLY A 66 15.81 4.98 0.83
N PHE A 67 16.76 5.25 -0.07
CA PHE A 67 16.63 4.92 -1.48
C PHE A 67 16.51 3.40 -1.72
N VAL A 68 17.35 2.60 -1.08
CA VAL A 68 17.28 1.13 -1.18
C VAL A 68 15.97 0.59 -0.62
N GLU A 69 15.50 1.11 0.51
CA GLU A 69 14.19 0.71 1.06
C GLU A 69 13.04 1.11 0.13
N GLY A 70 13.08 2.29 -0.47
CA GLY A 70 12.12 2.70 -1.48
C GLY A 70 12.14 1.81 -2.73
N TYR A 71 13.33 1.41 -3.18
CA TYR A 71 13.47 0.46 -4.28
C TYR A 71 12.91 -0.94 -3.92
N ASN A 72 13.09 -1.38 -2.69
CA ASN A 72 12.61 -2.68 -2.19
C ASN A 72 11.08 -2.77 -2.13
N THR A 73 10.34 -1.67 -2.22
CA THR A 73 8.87 -1.70 -2.38
C THR A 73 8.44 -2.31 -3.71
N MET A 74 9.36 -2.39 -4.68
CA MET A 74 9.15 -2.98 -6.02
C MET A 74 8.04 -2.32 -6.84
N ASP A 75 7.62 -1.10 -6.51
CA ASP A 75 6.55 -0.40 -7.22
C ASP A 75 6.88 -0.13 -8.69
N ALA A 76 8.16 0.13 -9.00
CA ALA A 76 8.61 0.31 -10.37
C ALA A 76 8.42 -0.97 -11.20
N LEU A 77 8.73 -2.14 -10.63
CA LEU A 77 8.51 -3.43 -11.29
C LEU A 77 7.02 -3.76 -11.39
N ALA A 78 6.25 -3.48 -10.34
CA ALA A 78 4.81 -3.65 -10.33
C ALA A 78 4.14 -2.77 -11.40
N SER A 79 4.61 -1.54 -11.62
CA SER A 79 4.07 -0.65 -12.64
C SER A 79 4.21 -1.20 -14.06
N LEU A 80 5.28 -1.95 -14.36
CA LEU A 80 5.45 -2.64 -15.62
C LEU A 80 4.44 -3.79 -15.77
N ALA A 81 4.25 -4.60 -14.74
CA ALA A 81 3.29 -5.70 -14.76
C ALA A 81 1.85 -5.21 -14.93
N PHE A 82 1.46 -4.16 -14.19
CA PHE A 82 0.11 -3.60 -14.24
C PHE A 82 -0.13 -2.62 -15.39
N GLY A 83 0.91 -2.22 -16.14
CA GLY A 83 0.79 -1.28 -17.26
C GLY A 83 -0.19 -1.74 -18.33
N ILE A 84 -0.20 -3.03 -18.65
CA ILE A 84 -1.14 -3.62 -19.63
C ILE A 84 -2.58 -3.49 -19.14
N ILE A 85 -2.82 -3.73 -17.85
CA ILE A 85 -4.16 -3.63 -17.27
C ILE A 85 -4.69 -2.20 -17.35
N ILE A 86 -3.84 -1.20 -17.10
CA ILE A 86 -4.19 0.22 -17.21
C ILE A 86 -4.51 0.58 -18.66
N ILE A 87 -3.70 0.13 -19.63
CA ILE A 87 -3.95 0.37 -21.06
C ILE A 87 -5.28 -0.24 -21.48
N ASN A 88 -5.59 -1.46 -21.06
CA ASN A 88 -6.86 -2.12 -21.34
C ASN A 88 -8.04 -1.38 -20.70
N ALA A 89 -7.88 -0.89 -19.48
CA ALA A 89 -8.90 -0.08 -18.82
C ALA A 89 -9.19 1.21 -19.58
N VAL A 90 -8.16 1.90 -20.07
CA VAL A 90 -8.30 3.11 -20.90
C VAL A 90 -9.02 2.80 -22.23
N ARG A 91 -8.71 1.68 -22.86
CA ARG A 91 -9.40 1.23 -24.07
C ARG A 91 -10.87 0.91 -23.82
N ASN A 92 -11.19 0.26 -22.72
CA ASN A 92 -12.56 -0.06 -22.32
C ASN A 92 -13.42 1.20 -22.05
N LEU A 93 -12.78 2.34 -21.75
CA LEU A 93 -13.43 3.65 -21.66
C LEU A 93 -13.74 4.29 -23.02
N GLY A 94 -13.47 3.57 -24.14
CA GLY A 94 -13.73 4.03 -25.49
C GLY A 94 -12.60 4.85 -26.13
N VAL A 95 -11.44 4.94 -25.51
CA VAL A 95 -10.26 5.62 -26.07
C VAL A 95 -9.49 4.64 -26.94
N ASN A 96 -9.64 4.76 -28.27
CA ASN A 96 -9.04 3.81 -29.23
C ASN A 96 -7.81 4.36 -29.95
N GLU A 97 -7.62 5.69 -29.98
CA GLU A 97 -6.50 6.32 -30.65
C GLU A 97 -5.21 6.16 -29.84
N PRO A 98 -4.12 5.59 -30.40
CA PRO A 98 -2.88 5.29 -29.66
C PRO A 98 -2.30 6.49 -28.90
N LYS A 99 -2.35 7.68 -29.52
CA LYS A 99 -1.86 8.93 -28.92
C LYS A 99 -2.66 9.31 -27.66
N ASN A 100 -3.98 9.15 -27.70
CA ASN A 100 -4.87 9.47 -26.59
C ASN A 100 -4.77 8.41 -25.48
N ILE A 101 -4.56 7.14 -25.83
CA ILE A 101 -4.26 6.07 -24.85
C ILE A 101 -2.97 6.40 -24.09
N ALA A 102 -1.88 6.72 -24.82
CA ALA A 102 -0.60 7.06 -24.21
C ALA A 102 -0.71 8.28 -23.27
N LYS A 103 -1.40 9.35 -23.74
CA LYS A 103 -1.64 10.56 -22.94
C LYS A 103 -2.44 10.27 -21.68
N SER A 104 -3.54 9.55 -21.78
CA SER A 104 -4.41 9.22 -20.64
C SER A 104 -3.69 8.33 -19.62
N THR A 105 -2.94 7.34 -20.10
CA THR A 105 -2.12 6.47 -19.26
C THR A 105 -1.02 7.25 -18.54
N ALA A 106 -0.34 8.17 -19.24
CA ALA A 106 0.69 9.00 -18.62
C ALA A 106 0.13 9.93 -17.52
N ILE A 107 -1.01 10.57 -17.78
CA ILE A 107 -1.67 11.45 -16.78
C ILE A 107 -2.10 10.63 -15.55
N ALA A 108 -2.71 9.47 -15.76
CA ALA A 108 -3.09 8.57 -14.68
C ALA A 108 -1.87 8.09 -13.89
N GLY A 109 -0.77 7.75 -14.57
CA GLY A 109 0.49 7.32 -13.96
C GLY A 109 1.12 8.40 -13.08
N VAL A 110 1.17 9.65 -13.57
CA VAL A 110 1.67 10.79 -12.77
C VAL A 110 0.76 11.02 -11.54
N GLY A 111 -0.56 10.97 -11.70
CA GLY A 111 -1.50 11.10 -10.59
C GLY A 111 -1.29 10.01 -9.53
N CYS A 112 -1.12 8.75 -9.96
CA CYS A 112 -0.78 7.64 -9.07
C CYS A 112 0.54 7.88 -8.35
N ALA A 113 1.59 8.29 -9.05
CA ALA A 113 2.91 8.52 -8.45
C ALA A 113 2.87 9.60 -7.36
N VAL A 114 2.15 10.70 -7.62
CA VAL A 114 1.96 11.78 -6.62
C VAL A 114 1.19 11.27 -5.40
N LEU A 115 0.09 10.54 -5.61
CA LEU A 115 -0.69 9.97 -4.51
C LEU A 115 0.14 8.98 -3.68
N MET A 116 0.90 8.10 -4.32
CA MET A 116 1.81 7.16 -3.66
C MET A 116 2.88 7.89 -2.84
N ALA A 117 3.49 8.94 -3.40
CA ALA A 117 4.48 9.74 -2.69
C ALA A 117 3.90 10.37 -1.41
N VAL A 118 2.67 10.90 -1.47
CA VAL A 118 1.98 11.47 -0.30
C VAL A 118 1.71 10.39 0.76
N ILE A 119 1.20 9.23 0.35
CA ILE A 119 0.90 8.11 1.27
C ILE A 119 2.20 7.60 1.92
N TYR A 120 3.25 7.38 1.16
CA TYR A 120 4.53 6.91 1.69
C TYR A 120 5.16 7.92 2.65
N PHE A 121 5.13 9.21 2.30
CA PHE A 121 5.60 10.25 3.20
C PHE A 121 4.84 10.24 4.53
N ALA A 122 3.52 10.14 4.48
CA ALA A 122 2.68 10.08 5.67
C ALA A 122 2.94 8.81 6.51
N LEU A 123 3.14 7.66 5.85
CA LEU A 123 3.48 6.39 6.53
C LEU A 123 4.86 6.45 7.20
N VAL A 124 5.88 6.98 6.52
CA VAL A 124 7.22 7.16 7.08
C VAL A 124 7.17 8.09 8.29
N PHE A 125 6.43 9.18 8.19
CA PHE A 125 6.25 10.13 9.29
C PHE A 125 5.55 9.49 10.49
N ALA A 126 4.44 8.76 10.25
CA ALA A 126 3.73 8.02 11.28
C ALA A 126 4.60 6.92 11.91
N GLY A 127 5.39 6.21 11.10
CA GLY A 127 6.36 5.23 11.57
C GLY A 127 7.46 5.84 12.44
N ALA A 128 7.94 7.03 12.10
CA ALA A 128 8.91 7.75 12.93
C ALA A 128 8.30 8.18 14.29
N GLN A 129 7.05 8.67 14.30
CA GLN A 129 6.35 9.01 15.53
C GLN A 129 6.08 7.79 16.43
N SER A 130 5.79 6.64 15.85
CA SER A 130 5.48 5.42 16.58
C SER A 130 6.63 4.93 17.45
N ARG A 131 7.87 5.34 17.14
CA ARG A 131 9.08 5.07 17.94
C ARG A 131 9.02 5.67 19.35
N GLY A 132 8.14 6.63 19.59
CA GLY A 132 7.91 7.17 20.94
C GLY A 132 7.23 6.18 21.89
N ILE A 133 6.48 5.21 21.36
CA ILE A 133 5.71 4.24 22.14
C ILE A 133 6.15 2.80 21.85
N PHE A 134 6.46 2.48 20.60
CA PHE A 134 6.78 1.12 20.18
C PHE A 134 8.27 0.95 19.85
N GLU A 135 8.80 -0.20 20.21
CA GLU A 135 10.12 -0.65 19.72
C GLU A 135 10.07 -0.94 18.23
N VAL A 136 11.25 -1.06 17.60
CA VAL A 136 11.37 -1.44 16.19
C VAL A 136 10.68 -2.77 15.94
N GLN A 137 9.71 -2.76 15.04
CA GLN A 137 9.01 -3.97 14.66
C GLN A 137 9.73 -4.66 13.48
N PRO A 138 9.58 -5.99 13.34
CA PRO A 138 10.23 -6.76 12.28
C PRO A 138 9.73 -6.39 10.88
N ASP A 139 8.49 -5.90 10.78
CA ASP A 139 7.86 -5.52 9.52
C ASP A 139 6.85 -4.39 9.71
N GLY A 140 6.55 -3.68 8.60
CA GLY A 140 5.62 -2.56 8.58
C GLY A 140 4.16 -2.94 8.85
N GLY A 141 3.75 -4.16 8.50
CA GLY A 141 2.40 -4.66 8.74
C GLY A 141 2.12 -4.82 10.24
N THR A 142 3.06 -5.40 10.96
CA THR A 142 3.00 -5.54 12.42
C THR A 142 2.97 -4.17 13.11
N LEU A 143 3.78 -3.22 12.64
CA LEU A 143 3.78 -1.86 13.17
C LEU A 143 2.42 -1.18 12.95
N LEU A 144 1.92 -1.23 11.72
CA LEU A 144 0.64 -0.61 11.36
C LEU A 144 -0.53 -1.22 12.16
N ASN A 145 -0.48 -2.53 12.42
CA ASN A 145 -1.47 -3.20 13.23
C ASN A 145 -1.44 -2.72 14.70
N LYS A 146 -0.26 -2.55 15.28
CA LYS A 146 -0.10 -1.98 16.63
C LYS A 146 -0.58 -0.53 16.70
N MET A 147 -0.32 0.26 15.65
CA MET A 147 -0.83 1.62 15.56
C MET A 147 -2.37 1.65 15.48
N ALA A 148 -2.97 0.76 14.69
CA ALA A 148 -4.41 0.64 14.60
C ALA A 148 -5.03 0.20 15.93
N ASP A 149 -4.39 -0.73 16.64
CA ASP A 149 -4.81 -1.14 17.98
C ASP A 149 -4.71 0.01 19.00
N HIS A 150 -3.63 0.79 18.94
CA HIS A 150 -3.43 1.94 19.82
C HIS A 150 -4.51 3.02 19.66
N TYR A 151 -4.90 3.33 18.42
CA TYR A 151 -5.86 4.41 18.13
C TYR A 151 -7.31 3.96 18.14
N MET A 152 -7.60 2.73 17.74
CA MET A 152 -8.94 2.21 17.50
C MET A 152 -9.26 0.93 18.29
N GLY A 153 -8.30 0.46 19.09
CA GLY A 153 -8.42 -0.78 19.86
C GLY A 153 -8.45 -2.04 18.99
N GLY A 154 -8.75 -3.18 19.59
CA GLY A 154 -8.73 -4.48 18.91
C GLY A 154 -9.63 -4.58 17.67
N ILE A 155 -10.68 -3.76 17.59
CA ILE A 155 -11.53 -3.69 16.38
C ILE A 155 -10.75 -3.12 15.20
N GLY A 156 -9.97 -2.05 15.42
CA GLY A 156 -9.13 -1.43 14.40
C GLY A 156 -8.05 -2.38 13.90
N ALA A 157 -7.36 -3.06 14.81
CA ALA A 157 -6.34 -4.06 14.50
C ALA A 157 -6.91 -5.22 13.67
N THR A 158 -8.06 -5.76 14.06
CA THR A 158 -8.74 -6.85 13.34
C THR A 158 -9.17 -6.42 11.94
N PHE A 159 -9.79 -5.24 11.83
CA PHE A 159 -10.21 -4.68 10.54
C PHE A 159 -9.02 -4.46 9.60
N LEU A 160 -7.91 -3.92 10.11
CA LEU A 160 -6.69 -3.75 9.34
C LEU A 160 -6.12 -5.09 8.86
N ALA A 161 -6.04 -6.09 9.73
CA ALA A 161 -5.53 -7.42 9.38
C ALA A 161 -6.36 -8.07 8.25
N ILE A 162 -7.68 -7.98 8.33
CA ILE A 162 -8.59 -8.50 7.30
C ILE A 162 -8.37 -7.75 5.98
N THR A 163 -8.36 -6.42 6.00
CA THR A 163 -8.22 -5.60 4.78
C THR A 163 -6.86 -5.78 4.12
N ILE A 164 -5.77 -5.87 4.87
CA ILE A 164 -4.44 -6.18 4.33
C ILE A 164 -4.43 -7.57 3.70
N THR A 165 -4.98 -8.58 4.37
CA THR A 165 -5.03 -9.95 3.83
C THR A 165 -5.78 -10.01 2.50
N LEU A 166 -6.93 -9.32 2.41
CA LEU A 166 -7.73 -9.25 1.18
C LEU A 166 -7.03 -8.45 0.07
N ALA A 167 -6.32 -7.37 0.42
CA ALA A 167 -5.52 -6.60 -0.52
C ALA A 167 -4.36 -7.44 -1.08
N CYS A 168 -3.64 -8.17 -0.24
CA CYS A 168 -2.59 -9.10 -0.65
C CYS A 168 -3.13 -10.21 -1.56
N LEU A 169 -4.29 -10.77 -1.21
CA LEU A 169 -4.94 -11.81 -2.01
C LEU A 169 -5.28 -11.29 -3.42
N LYS A 170 -5.87 -10.10 -3.50
CA LYS A 170 -6.21 -9.49 -4.78
C LYS A 170 -4.97 -9.19 -5.63
N THR A 171 -3.93 -8.65 -5.03
CA THR A 171 -2.67 -8.36 -5.73
C THR A 171 -2.02 -9.63 -6.26
N ALA A 172 -1.98 -10.69 -5.45
CA ALA A 172 -1.43 -11.99 -5.87
C ALA A 172 -2.22 -12.59 -7.05
N ILE A 173 -3.55 -12.52 -7.02
CA ILE A 173 -4.39 -13.00 -8.14
C ILE A 173 -4.15 -12.15 -9.39
N GLY A 174 -4.13 -10.82 -9.27
CA GLY A 174 -3.90 -9.92 -10.40
C GLY A 174 -2.50 -10.02 -11.04
N LEU A 175 -1.51 -10.57 -10.33
CA LEU A 175 -0.18 -10.85 -10.89
C LEU A 175 -0.11 -12.18 -11.64
N ILE A 176 -1.04 -13.11 -11.39
CA ILE A 176 -1.08 -14.45 -12.00
C ILE A 176 -1.99 -14.46 -13.25
N THR A 177 -3.06 -13.66 -13.25
CA THR A 177 -4.05 -13.58 -14.34
C THR A 177 -3.73 -12.48 -15.33
#